data_868790c620685974eb386b0d11d23f7f
#
_entry.id   868790c620685974eb386b0d11d23f7f
#
_cell.length_a   1.000
_cell.length_b   1.000
_cell.length_c   1.000
_cell.angle_alpha   90.00
_cell.angle_beta   90.00
_cell.angle_gamma   90.00
#
_symmetry.space_group_name_H-M   'P 1'
#
loop_
_entity.id
_entity.type
_entity.pdbx_description
1 polymer ?
#
loop_
_entity_poly.entity_id
_entity_poly.type
_entity_poly.pdbx_seq_one_letter_code
_entity_poly.pdbx_strand_id
1 'polypeptide(L)'
;MSTSNLLRRAARSTASRLVAAYRRTGADVPFGDPLPSHGSEMEGWFWRVTDSASGRVVVALCGVNRHAAGDWATVAVALHPGGIVRAAALDGACADQTHFALRAGTAPEARIEASADRLHVDLDDVHLDLRFTEPYVWPKAFGGGGVFSAVPFLNQYWHPYRLGGTANGAIGIGGDRRSVDRTTVYAERNWGAGFPDRWWWGQAHDFDGADVSVAFSGGVLRLGPITRPVAGVVVRLGDRVIRITPPALVRSEVAPGRWTIRAR
;
A
#
# COMPACT_ATOMS: atom_id res chain seq x y z
N MET A 1 14.82 -41.57 6.05
CA MET A 1 14.15 -40.51 5.25
C MET A 1 14.26 -40.92 3.78
N SER A 2 13.14 -40.96 3.04
CA SER A 2 13.15 -41.43 1.64
C SER A 2 13.81 -40.37 0.73
N THR A 3 14.60 -40.82 -0.24
CA THR A 3 15.27 -40.02 -1.27
C THR A 3 14.27 -39.09 -2.00
N SER A 4 13.02 -39.53 -2.17
CA SER A 4 11.93 -38.73 -2.77
C SER A 4 11.57 -37.50 -1.91
N ASN A 5 11.66 -37.55 -0.59
CA ASN A 5 11.41 -36.44 0.31
C ASN A 5 12.53 -35.38 0.27
N LEU A 6 13.78 -35.83 0.08
CA LEU A 6 14.91 -34.92 -0.09
C LEU A 6 14.85 -34.20 -1.43
N LEU A 7 14.53 -34.90 -2.52
CA LEU A 7 14.36 -34.29 -3.84
C LEU A 7 13.20 -33.26 -3.87
N ARG A 8 12.05 -33.56 -3.24
CA ARG A 8 10.94 -32.66 -3.11
C ARG A 8 11.28 -31.40 -2.29
N ARG A 9 12.04 -31.56 -1.20
CA ARG A 9 12.53 -30.42 -0.39
C ARG A 9 13.52 -29.56 -1.18
N ALA A 10 14.46 -30.17 -1.90
CA ALA A 10 15.40 -29.43 -2.73
C ALA A 10 14.70 -28.66 -3.86
N ALA A 11 13.75 -29.30 -4.56
CA ALA A 11 12.96 -28.65 -5.61
C ALA A 11 12.13 -27.46 -5.07
N ARG A 12 11.48 -27.63 -3.91
CA ARG A 12 10.74 -26.52 -3.25
C ARG A 12 11.67 -25.38 -2.85
N SER A 13 12.84 -25.66 -2.30
CA SER A 13 13.83 -24.65 -1.92
C SER A 13 14.32 -23.86 -3.15
N THR A 14 14.58 -24.55 -4.27
CA THR A 14 15.00 -23.91 -5.52
C THR A 14 13.88 -23.01 -6.09
N ALA A 15 12.65 -23.53 -6.15
CA ALA A 15 11.50 -22.74 -6.61
C ALA A 15 11.29 -21.48 -5.75
N SER A 16 11.38 -21.59 -4.42
CA SER A 16 11.25 -20.45 -3.51
C SER A 16 12.34 -19.42 -3.74
N ARG A 17 13.58 -19.83 -4.00
CA ARG A 17 14.69 -18.92 -4.31
C ARG A 17 14.48 -18.17 -5.65
N LEU A 18 13.96 -18.86 -6.66
CA LEU A 18 13.64 -18.24 -7.96
C LEU A 18 12.51 -17.21 -7.82
N VAL A 19 11.45 -17.53 -7.09
CA VAL A 19 10.37 -16.60 -6.80
C VAL A 19 10.88 -15.38 -6.02
N ALA A 20 11.71 -15.58 -4.99
CA ALA A 20 12.30 -14.48 -4.24
C ALA A 20 13.23 -13.61 -5.12
N ALA A 21 14.00 -14.20 -6.02
CA ALA A 21 14.83 -13.47 -6.97
C ALA A 21 13.97 -12.66 -7.96
N TYR A 22 12.88 -13.23 -8.44
CA TYR A 22 11.92 -12.56 -9.31
C TYR A 22 11.26 -11.37 -8.57
N ARG A 23 10.82 -11.56 -7.33
CA ARG A 23 10.22 -10.49 -6.53
C ARG A 23 11.18 -9.33 -6.27
N ARG A 24 12.48 -9.57 -6.12
CA ARG A 24 13.47 -8.48 -6.00
C ARG A 24 13.58 -7.59 -7.24
N THR A 25 13.05 -8.00 -8.39
CA THR A 25 12.91 -7.13 -9.56
C THR A 25 11.69 -6.18 -9.46
N GLY A 26 10.93 -6.25 -8.38
CA GLY A 26 9.67 -5.55 -8.15
C GLY A 26 8.43 -6.31 -8.65
N ALA A 27 8.59 -7.32 -9.50
CA ALA A 27 7.48 -8.08 -10.06
C ALA A 27 6.93 -9.15 -9.11
N ASP A 28 5.66 -9.49 -9.25
CA ASP A 28 5.00 -10.59 -8.57
C ASP A 28 4.51 -11.67 -9.52
N VAL A 29 4.46 -12.91 -9.02
CA VAL A 29 3.80 -14.01 -9.73
C VAL A 29 2.28 -13.84 -9.68
N PRO A 30 1.54 -14.36 -10.68
CA PRO A 30 0.07 -14.39 -10.62
C PRO A 30 -0.40 -15.09 -9.34
N PHE A 31 -1.37 -14.52 -8.65
CA PHE A 31 -1.88 -14.98 -7.35
C PHE A 31 -0.82 -15.04 -6.22
N GLY A 32 0.33 -14.41 -6.41
CA GLY A 32 1.29 -14.16 -5.34
C GLY A 32 0.71 -13.20 -4.30
N ASP A 33 1.30 -13.21 -3.11
CA ASP A 33 0.99 -12.20 -2.09
C ASP A 33 1.90 -10.98 -2.28
N PRO A 34 1.36 -9.83 -2.72
CA PRO A 34 2.16 -8.63 -2.92
C PRO A 34 2.40 -7.84 -1.62
N LEU A 35 1.88 -8.28 -0.46
CA LEU A 35 1.98 -7.52 0.79
C LEU A 35 3.35 -7.59 1.46
N PRO A 36 4.07 -8.73 1.50
CA PRO A 36 5.44 -8.76 1.99
C PRO A 36 6.37 -7.88 1.16
N SER A 37 7.41 -7.37 1.77
CA SER A 37 8.44 -6.57 1.10
C SER A 37 9.02 -7.27 -0.14
N HIS A 38 9.32 -6.51 -1.18
CA HIS A 38 10.05 -6.97 -2.37
C HIS A 38 11.56 -6.76 -2.25
N GLY A 39 12.00 -5.96 -1.27
CA GLY A 39 13.39 -5.54 -1.17
C GLY A 39 13.78 -4.48 -2.20
N SER A 40 12.79 -3.75 -2.74
CA SER A 40 13.01 -2.64 -3.68
C SER A 40 13.65 -1.43 -3.00
N GLU A 41 14.23 -0.52 -3.77
CA GLU A 41 14.89 0.69 -3.26
C GLU A 41 13.96 1.55 -2.43
N MET A 42 12.70 1.67 -2.84
CA MET A 42 11.63 2.35 -2.12
C MET A 42 10.40 1.45 -2.03
N GLU A 43 9.83 1.37 -0.83
CA GLU A 43 8.57 0.68 -0.58
C GLU A 43 7.69 1.52 0.34
N GLY A 44 6.48 1.86 -0.13
CA GLY A 44 5.52 2.67 0.59
C GLY A 44 4.29 1.88 1.02
N TRP A 45 3.79 2.19 2.19
CA TRP A 45 2.49 1.76 2.71
C TRP A 45 1.68 2.99 3.11
N PHE A 46 0.41 2.97 2.80
CA PHE A 46 -0.52 4.06 3.06
C PHE A 46 -1.80 3.50 3.67
N TRP A 47 -2.29 4.17 4.70
CA TRP A 47 -3.56 3.88 5.36
C TRP A 47 -4.38 5.16 5.46
N ARG A 48 -5.66 5.05 5.18
CA ARG A 48 -6.64 6.11 5.39
C ARG A 48 -7.80 5.56 6.21
N VAL A 49 -8.04 6.16 7.36
CA VAL A 49 -9.19 5.88 8.23
C VAL A 49 -10.15 7.05 8.14
N THR A 50 -11.40 6.80 7.81
CA THR A 50 -12.41 7.83 7.57
C THR A 50 -13.63 7.58 8.46
N ASP A 51 -13.88 8.50 9.36
CA ASP A 51 -15.12 8.58 10.14
C ASP A 51 -16.10 9.51 9.39
N SER A 52 -16.99 8.91 8.62
CA SER A 52 -17.96 9.64 7.81
C SER A 52 -18.97 10.39 8.65
N ALA A 53 -19.28 9.93 9.87
CA ALA A 53 -20.23 10.59 10.77
C ALA A 53 -19.69 11.93 11.27
N SER A 54 -18.40 12.03 11.53
CA SER A 54 -17.75 13.27 11.99
C SER A 54 -17.03 14.02 10.86
N GLY A 55 -16.93 13.47 9.66
CA GLY A 55 -16.14 14.02 8.55
C GLY A 55 -14.64 13.98 8.78
N ARG A 56 -14.17 13.20 9.74
CA ARG A 56 -12.74 13.10 10.09
C ARG A 56 -12.02 12.07 9.25
N VAL A 57 -10.82 12.42 8.85
CA VAL A 57 -9.91 11.53 8.13
C VAL A 57 -8.56 11.55 8.78
N VAL A 58 -8.01 10.36 9.02
CA VAL A 58 -6.61 10.17 9.43
C VAL A 58 -5.92 9.42 8.30
N VAL A 59 -4.81 9.96 7.88
CA VAL A 59 -3.90 9.33 6.91
C VAL A 59 -2.60 9.01 7.63
N ALA A 60 -2.11 7.80 7.49
CA ALA A 60 -0.77 7.42 7.89
C ALA A 60 -0.02 6.87 6.67
N LEU A 61 1.25 7.17 6.57
CA LEU A 61 2.13 6.60 5.56
C LEU A 61 3.48 6.20 6.16
N CYS A 62 4.07 5.17 5.57
CA CYS A 62 5.44 4.75 5.84
C CYS A 62 6.11 4.44 4.50
N GLY A 63 7.21 5.11 4.22
CA GLY A 63 8.07 4.84 3.08
C GLY A 63 9.41 4.30 3.56
N VAL A 64 9.69 3.01 3.34
CA VAL A 64 10.99 2.40 3.61
C VAL A 64 11.91 2.65 2.44
N ASN A 65 13.04 3.27 2.70
CA ASN A 65 14.08 3.58 1.71
C ASN A 65 15.32 2.77 2.04
N ARG A 66 15.84 2.06 1.04
CA ARG A 66 17.05 1.24 1.22
C ARG A 66 18.26 1.98 0.68
N HIS A 67 19.29 2.02 1.50
CA HIS A 67 20.53 2.68 1.13
C HIS A 67 21.74 1.91 1.69
N ALA A 68 22.88 2.01 1.04
CA ALA A 68 24.11 1.33 1.46
C ALA A 68 24.58 1.72 2.88
N ALA A 69 24.23 2.92 3.35
CA ALA A 69 24.56 3.41 4.70
C ALA A 69 23.55 2.97 5.78
N GLY A 70 22.50 2.28 5.41
CA GLY A 70 21.43 1.81 6.31
C GLY A 70 20.04 2.15 5.78
N ASP A 71 19.08 1.31 6.09
CA ASP A 71 17.69 1.50 5.73
C ASP A 71 17.04 2.48 6.70
N TRP A 72 16.22 3.37 6.17
CA TRP A 72 15.47 4.36 6.93
C TRP A 72 14.03 4.47 6.42
N ALA A 73 13.13 5.01 7.23
CA ALA A 73 11.75 5.22 6.84
C ALA A 73 11.35 6.69 6.95
N THR A 74 10.61 7.18 5.97
CA THR A 74 9.76 8.37 6.13
C THR A 74 8.43 7.92 6.71
N VAL A 75 8.05 8.48 7.85
CA VAL A 75 6.74 8.25 8.47
C VAL A 75 6.00 9.58 8.52
N ALA A 76 4.74 9.60 8.12
CA ALA A 76 3.90 10.78 8.28
C ALA A 76 2.48 10.42 8.67
N VAL A 77 1.86 11.30 9.46
CA VAL A 77 0.43 11.24 9.82
C VAL A 77 -0.19 12.60 9.51
N ALA A 78 -1.33 12.58 8.84
CA ALA A 78 -2.11 13.77 8.54
C ALA A 78 -3.56 13.62 9.01
N LEU A 79 -4.16 14.72 9.46
CA LEU A 79 -5.53 14.76 9.94
C LEU A 79 -6.35 15.85 9.27
N HIS A 80 -7.61 15.49 8.98
CA HIS A 80 -8.63 16.40 8.50
C HIS A 80 -9.91 16.25 9.36
N PRO A 81 -10.64 17.32 9.69
CA PRO A 81 -10.25 18.72 9.55
C PRO A 81 -9.13 19.10 10.52
N GLY A 82 -8.54 20.27 10.32
CA GLY A 82 -7.50 20.82 11.19
C GLY A 82 -6.15 21.01 10.48
N GLY A 83 -5.90 20.29 9.37
CA GLY A 83 -4.67 20.43 8.60
C GLY A 83 -3.41 20.05 9.37
N ILE A 84 -3.52 19.17 10.39
CA ILE A 84 -2.39 18.71 11.19
C ILE A 84 -1.59 17.73 10.36
N VAL A 85 -0.28 17.95 10.27
CA VAL A 85 0.68 17.02 9.66
C VAL A 85 1.87 16.85 10.60
N ARG A 86 2.26 15.61 10.84
CA ARG A 86 3.50 15.25 11.52
C ARG A 86 4.27 14.31 10.61
N ALA A 87 5.57 14.53 10.51
CA ALA A 87 6.44 13.67 9.70
C ALA A 87 7.83 13.60 10.29
N ALA A 88 8.45 12.45 10.20
CA ALA A 88 9.84 12.23 10.61
C ALA A 88 10.53 11.21 9.69
N ALA A 89 11.86 11.29 9.66
CA ALA A 89 12.72 10.22 9.17
C ALA A 89 13.15 9.36 10.38
N LEU A 90 12.92 8.06 10.27
CA LEU A 90 13.23 7.09 11.33
C LEU A 90 14.27 6.10 10.85
N ASP A 91 15.29 5.86 11.64
CA ASP A 91 16.32 4.87 11.37
C ASP A 91 15.84 3.43 11.68
N GLY A 92 16.64 2.45 11.27
CA GLY A 92 16.39 1.05 11.57
C GLY A 92 15.13 0.49 10.90
N ALA A 93 14.79 1.02 9.72
CA ALA A 93 13.65 0.54 8.97
C ALA A 93 13.83 -0.92 8.56
N CYS A 94 12.79 -1.72 8.75
CA CYS A 94 12.77 -3.12 8.39
C CYS A 94 11.39 -3.48 7.85
N ALA A 95 11.36 -4.05 6.65
CA ALA A 95 10.15 -4.63 6.06
C ALA A 95 10.41 -6.08 5.69
N ASP A 96 9.61 -6.99 6.23
CA ASP A 96 9.81 -8.44 6.07
C ASP A 96 9.42 -8.91 4.67
N GLN A 97 10.21 -9.81 4.08
CA GLN A 97 10.01 -10.33 2.73
C GLN A 97 9.14 -11.60 2.68
N THR A 98 8.77 -12.16 3.82
CA THR A 98 8.02 -13.41 3.91
C THR A 98 6.58 -13.22 4.34
N HIS A 99 6.31 -12.18 5.11
CA HIS A 99 4.97 -11.80 5.55
C HIS A 99 4.86 -10.28 5.67
N PHE A 100 3.65 -9.75 5.71
CA PHE A 100 3.47 -8.31 5.88
C PHE A 100 3.77 -7.91 7.33
N ALA A 101 4.99 -7.45 7.55
CA ALA A 101 5.39 -6.77 8.77
C ALA A 101 6.42 -5.68 8.43
N LEU A 102 6.23 -4.51 8.98
CA LEU A 102 7.19 -3.42 8.89
C LEU A 102 7.37 -2.74 10.25
N ARG A 103 8.55 -2.20 10.46
CA ARG A 103 8.88 -1.37 11.63
C ARG A 103 9.97 -0.38 11.29
N ALA A 104 9.97 0.77 11.96
CA ALA A 104 11.07 1.73 11.95
C ALA A 104 11.06 2.55 13.26
N GLY A 105 12.22 3.10 13.62
CA GLY A 105 12.40 3.85 14.84
C GLY A 105 12.43 2.99 16.10
N THR A 106 12.56 3.62 17.25
CA THR A 106 12.63 2.97 18.56
C THR A 106 11.83 3.76 19.60
N ALA A 107 11.11 3.05 20.48
CA ALA A 107 10.49 3.68 21.66
C ALA A 107 11.58 4.16 22.63
N PRO A 108 11.38 5.26 23.38
CA PRO A 108 10.14 6.04 23.47
C PRO A 108 10.03 7.19 22.45
N GLU A 109 11.03 7.41 21.61
CA GLU A 109 11.15 8.62 20.79
C GLU A 109 10.09 8.68 19.67
N ALA A 110 10.30 7.89 18.61
CA ALA A 110 9.35 7.80 17.51
C ALA A 110 9.43 6.43 16.86
N ARG A 111 8.29 5.83 16.54
CA ARG A 111 8.24 4.51 15.89
C ARG A 111 7.00 4.30 15.04
N ILE A 112 7.10 3.36 14.13
CA ILE A 112 6.00 2.75 13.44
C ILE A 112 6.14 1.23 13.45
N GLU A 113 5.03 0.54 13.65
CA GLU A 113 4.89 -0.90 13.48
C GLU A 113 3.60 -1.18 12.73
N ALA A 114 3.64 -1.99 11.68
CA ALA A 114 2.44 -2.38 10.95
C ALA A 114 2.48 -3.81 10.45
N SER A 115 1.29 -4.40 10.34
CA SER A 115 1.01 -5.71 9.77
C SER A 115 -0.25 -5.65 8.92
N ALA A 116 -0.72 -6.81 8.44
CA ALA A 116 -1.96 -6.89 7.67
C ALA A 116 -3.21 -6.40 8.44
N ASP A 117 -3.19 -6.47 9.77
CA ASP A 117 -4.31 -6.22 10.66
C ASP A 117 -4.03 -5.17 11.76
N ARG A 118 -2.84 -4.59 11.78
CA ARG A 118 -2.45 -3.60 12.80
C ARG A 118 -1.63 -2.47 12.23
N LEU A 119 -1.87 -1.27 12.78
CA LEU A 119 -1.02 -0.09 12.62
C LEU A 119 -0.81 0.57 13.97
N HIS A 120 0.46 0.70 14.37
CA HIS A 120 0.88 1.45 15.53
C HIS A 120 1.86 2.54 15.09
N VAL A 121 1.62 3.78 15.51
CA VAL A 121 2.49 4.93 15.26
C VAL A 121 2.59 5.75 16.52
N ASP A 122 3.82 6.01 16.95
CA ASP A 122 4.16 7.05 17.91
C ASP A 122 5.05 8.08 17.18
N LEU A 123 4.61 9.32 17.08
CA LEU A 123 5.30 10.37 16.34
C LEU A 123 4.98 11.74 16.93
N ASP A 124 5.90 12.33 17.67
CA ASP A 124 5.69 13.56 18.44
C ASP A 124 4.46 13.47 19.36
N ASP A 125 3.46 14.32 19.11
CA ASP A 125 2.18 14.37 19.81
C ASP A 125 1.09 13.50 19.17
N VAL A 126 1.45 12.64 18.19
CA VAL A 126 0.53 11.73 17.49
C VAL A 126 0.73 10.31 17.96
N HIS A 127 -0.38 9.65 18.33
CA HIS A 127 -0.42 8.24 18.71
C HIS A 127 -1.54 7.53 17.94
N LEU A 128 -1.20 6.51 17.17
CA LEU A 128 -2.17 5.63 16.53
C LEU A 128 -1.97 4.21 17.06
N ASP A 129 -3.04 3.58 17.55
CA ASP A 129 -3.08 2.15 17.83
C ASP A 129 -4.36 1.58 17.25
N LEU A 130 -4.26 1.05 16.03
CA LEU A 130 -5.39 0.63 15.22
C LEU A 130 -5.29 -0.85 14.89
N ARG A 131 -6.43 -1.54 15.00
CA ARG A 131 -6.64 -2.89 14.50
C ARG A 131 -7.63 -2.86 13.34
N PHE A 132 -7.31 -3.59 12.30
CA PHE A 132 -8.12 -3.69 11.10
C PHE A 132 -8.83 -5.04 11.06
N THR A 133 -10.13 -5.02 10.86
CA THR A 133 -10.96 -6.21 10.72
C THR A 133 -11.60 -6.26 9.33
N GLU A 134 -12.31 -7.36 9.05
CA GLU A 134 -12.99 -7.57 7.77
C GLU A 134 -12.01 -7.38 6.59
N PRO A 135 -10.92 -8.19 6.52
CA PRO A 135 -9.96 -8.05 5.44
C PRO A 135 -10.64 -8.35 4.11
N TYR A 136 -10.47 -7.42 3.17
CA TYR A 136 -10.90 -7.67 1.81
C TYR A 136 -9.86 -8.54 1.11
N VAL A 137 -10.26 -9.72 0.66
CA VAL A 137 -9.37 -10.60 -0.10
C VAL A 137 -9.35 -10.16 -1.56
N TRP A 138 -8.18 -9.87 -2.10
CA TRP A 138 -8.01 -9.51 -3.50
C TRP A 138 -8.36 -10.72 -4.42
N PRO A 139 -9.43 -10.64 -5.24
CA PRO A 139 -9.99 -11.83 -5.88
C PRO A 139 -9.39 -12.14 -7.25
N LYS A 140 -8.40 -11.39 -7.70
CA LYS A 140 -7.88 -11.43 -9.07
C LYS A 140 -6.41 -11.82 -9.09
N ALA A 141 -6.01 -12.48 -10.18
CA ALA A 141 -4.60 -12.60 -10.51
C ALA A 141 -3.99 -11.21 -10.73
N PHE A 142 -2.74 -11.04 -10.35
CA PHE A 142 -1.97 -9.80 -10.35
C PHE A 142 -2.54 -8.74 -9.40
N GLY A 143 -1.73 -7.87 -8.90
CA GLY A 143 -2.11 -6.75 -8.04
C GLY A 143 -2.84 -5.62 -8.78
N GLY A 144 -2.89 -4.46 -8.17
CA GLY A 144 -3.53 -3.25 -8.72
C GLY A 144 -2.97 -2.79 -10.06
N GLY A 145 -1.72 -3.13 -10.38
CA GLY A 145 -1.09 -2.87 -11.68
C GLY A 145 -1.52 -3.81 -12.82
N GLY A 146 -2.40 -4.79 -12.56
CA GLY A 146 -2.80 -5.78 -13.56
C GLY A 146 -1.61 -6.61 -14.04
N VAL A 147 -1.54 -6.91 -15.34
CA VAL A 147 -0.43 -7.69 -15.92
C VAL A 147 0.94 -7.03 -15.71
N PHE A 148 0.99 -5.72 -15.50
CA PHE A 148 2.25 -5.02 -15.23
C PHE A 148 2.83 -5.36 -13.86
N SER A 149 2.05 -5.88 -12.93
CA SER A 149 2.58 -6.44 -11.68
C SER A 149 3.55 -7.60 -11.91
N ALA A 150 3.48 -8.27 -13.05
CA ALA A 150 4.39 -9.34 -13.43
C ALA A 150 5.55 -8.90 -14.35
N VAL A 151 5.65 -7.63 -14.71
CA VAL A 151 6.76 -7.12 -15.54
C VAL A 151 7.92 -6.73 -14.63
N PRO A 152 9.11 -7.36 -14.76
CA PRO A 152 10.28 -7.01 -13.96
C PRO A 152 10.82 -5.60 -14.28
N PHE A 153 11.48 -4.98 -13.30
CA PHE A 153 12.26 -3.74 -13.46
C PHE A 153 11.46 -2.51 -13.91
N LEU A 154 10.15 -2.48 -13.62
CA LEU A 154 9.41 -1.23 -13.70
C LEU A 154 9.87 -0.29 -12.58
N ASN A 155 9.89 1.01 -12.86
CA ASN A 155 10.26 2.00 -11.86
C ASN A 155 9.29 2.06 -10.67
N GLN A 156 8.01 1.69 -10.88
CA GLN A 156 7.02 1.65 -9.79
C GLN A 156 5.93 0.62 -10.02
N TYR A 157 5.47 0.05 -8.91
CA TYR A 157 4.31 -0.85 -8.79
C TYR A 157 3.33 -0.29 -7.76
N TRP A 158 2.07 -0.70 -7.85
CA TRP A 158 0.99 -0.25 -6.98
C TRP A 158 -0.01 -1.36 -6.70
N HIS A 159 -0.49 -1.43 -5.46
CA HIS A 159 -1.50 -2.41 -5.04
C HIS A 159 -2.39 -1.87 -3.91
N PRO A 160 -3.68 -1.56 -4.20
CA PRO A 160 -4.65 -1.21 -3.18
C PRO A 160 -5.18 -2.48 -2.52
N TYR A 161 -4.53 -2.96 -1.48
CA TYR A 161 -4.84 -4.26 -0.88
C TYR A 161 -6.05 -4.24 0.06
N ARG A 162 -6.47 -3.08 0.53
CA ARG A 162 -7.64 -2.93 1.41
C ARG A 162 -8.55 -1.84 0.86
N LEU A 163 -9.63 -2.25 0.21
CA LEU A 163 -10.62 -1.35 -0.40
C LEU A 163 -11.84 -1.14 0.51
N GLY A 164 -11.70 -1.36 1.80
CA GLY A 164 -12.74 -1.28 2.81
C GLY A 164 -12.43 -2.17 4.00
N GLY A 165 -13.42 -2.38 4.85
CA GLY A 165 -13.31 -3.01 6.16
C GLY A 165 -13.28 -1.98 7.26
N THR A 166 -13.07 -2.39 8.50
CA THR A 166 -13.17 -1.51 9.66
C THR A 166 -11.87 -1.38 10.42
N ALA A 167 -11.62 -0.19 10.94
CA ALA A 167 -10.59 0.13 11.91
C ALA A 167 -11.20 0.30 13.29
N ASN A 168 -10.55 -0.25 14.31
CA ASN A 168 -10.90 -0.13 15.71
C ASN A 168 -9.64 0.21 16.52
N GLY A 169 -9.78 0.96 17.60
CA GLY A 169 -8.67 1.31 18.46
C GLY A 169 -8.68 2.74 18.96
N ALA A 170 -7.55 3.43 18.92
CA ALA A 170 -7.42 4.79 19.42
C ALA A 170 -6.54 5.65 18.51
N ILE A 171 -6.90 6.92 18.43
CA ILE A 171 -6.13 8.00 17.80
C ILE A 171 -5.93 9.09 18.82
N GLY A 172 -4.68 9.45 19.10
CA GLY A 172 -4.29 10.54 19.98
C GLY A 172 -3.53 11.62 19.21
N ILE A 173 -3.83 12.90 19.44
CA ILE A 173 -3.15 14.02 18.81
C ILE A 173 -3.21 15.23 19.71
N GLY A 174 -2.05 15.83 20.02
CA GLY A 174 -1.97 17.03 20.85
C GLY A 174 -2.57 16.85 22.24
N GLY A 175 -2.54 15.61 22.78
CA GLY A 175 -3.15 15.27 24.08
C GLY A 175 -4.64 14.89 24.00
N ASP A 176 -5.33 15.11 22.90
CA ASP A 176 -6.71 14.66 22.67
C ASP A 176 -6.69 13.19 22.19
N ARG A 177 -7.23 12.26 22.98
CA ARG A 177 -7.30 10.85 22.65
C ARG A 177 -8.76 10.43 22.39
N ARG A 178 -8.98 9.76 21.27
CA ARG A 178 -10.30 9.34 20.83
C ARG A 178 -10.31 7.87 20.50
N SER A 179 -11.42 7.23 20.85
CA SER A 179 -11.72 5.88 20.40
C SER A 179 -12.13 5.90 18.93
N VAL A 180 -11.70 4.88 18.21
CA VAL A 180 -12.11 4.56 16.84
C VAL A 180 -12.88 3.24 16.94
N ASP A 181 -14.10 3.23 16.46
CA ASP A 181 -14.97 2.05 16.46
C ASP A 181 -15.59 1.88 15.07
N ARG A 182 -15.38 0.70 14.46
CA ARG A 182 -15.88 0.30 13.14
C ARG A 182 -15.77 1.37 12.03
N THR A 183 -14.71 2.15 12.09
CA THR A 183 -14.47 3.26 11.15
C THR A 183 -13.90 2.72 9.83
N THR A 184 -14.38 3.22 8.70
CA THR A 184 -13.93 2.75 7.37
C THR A 184 -12.44 2.93 7.15
N VAL A 185 -11.79 1.89 6.64
CA VAL A 185 -10.36 1.92 6.33
C VAL A 185 -10.08 1.57 4.87
N TYR A 186 -9.16 2.31 4.29
CA TYR A 186 -8.51 2.01 3.02
C TYR A 186 -7.01 1.83 3.26
N ALA A 187 -6.38 0.91 2.52
CA ALA A 187 -4.93 0.80 2.54
C ALA A 187 -4.37 0.30 1.20
N GLU A 188 -3.18 0.80 0.89
CA GLU A 188 -2.45 0.43 -0.32
C GLU A 188 -0.95 0.36 -0.05
N ARG A 189 -0.24 -0.22 -0.99
CA ARG A 189 1.20 -0.11 -1.05
C ARG A 189 1.70 0.18 -2.46
N ASN A 190 2.87 0.77 -2.52
CA ASN A 190 3.64 0.97 -3.74
C ASN A 190 5.11 0.60 -3.49
N TRP A 191 5.83 0.25 -4.54
CA TRP A 191 7.23 -0.13 -4.43
C TRP A 191 7.92 -0.01 -5.79
N GLY A 192 9.26 0.04 -5.77
CA GLY A 192 10.09 0.12 -6.96
C GLY A 192 11.36 0.93 -6.74
N ALA A 193 11.91 1.50 -7.80
CA ALA A 193 13.07 2.39 -7.73
C ALA A 193 12.69 3.82 -7.29
N GLY A 194 11.41 4.19 -7.35
CA GLY A 194 10.92 5.50 -6.94
C GLY A 194 9.64 5.90 -7.67
N PHE A 195 9.10 7.05 -7.29
CA PHE A 195 7.93 7.59 -7.97
C PHE A 195 8.29 8.03 -9.39
N PRO A 196 7.36 7.88 -10.36
CA PRO A 196 7.52 8.44 -11.70
C PRO A 196 7.65 9.97 -11.65
N ASP A 197 8.35 10.56 -12.63
CA ASP A 197 8.50 12.02 -12.74
C ASP A 197 7.15 12.74 -12.84
N ARG A 198 6.14 12.06 -13.40
CA ARG A 198 4.74 12.49 -13.41
C ARG A 198 3.87 11.34 -12.98
N TRP A 199 3.06 11.60 -11.97
CA TRP A 199 2.11 10.62 -11.44
C TRP A 199 0.85 11.32 -10.92
N TRP A 200 -0.21 10.56 -10.79
CA TRP A 200 -1.48 10.98 -10.19
C TRP A 200 -2.09 9.82 -9.43
N TRP A 201 -2.79 10.16 -8.39
CA TRP A 201 -3.40 9.19 -7.51
C TRP A 201 -4.66 9.77 -6.87
N GLY A 202 -5.64 8.94 -6.59
CA GLY A 202 -6.82 9.32 -5.84
C GLY A 202 -7.53 8.12 -5.26
N GLN A 203 -8.21 8.37 -4.15
CA GLN A 203 -9.04 7.40 -3.46
C GLN A 203 -10.28 8.10 -2.91
N ALA A 204 -11.43 7.45 -3.06
CA ALA A 204 -12.68 7.86 -2.46
C ALA A 204 -13.48 6.63 -2.02
N HIS A 205 -14.28 6.80 -1.00
CA HIS A 205 -15.24 5.81 -0.53
C HIS A 205 -16.46 6.53 0.06
N ASP A 206 -17.50 5.76 0.38
CA ASP A 206 -18.67 6.28 1.08
C ASP A 206 -19.52 7.24 0.23
N PHE A 207 -19.77 6.84 -1.01
CA PHE A 207 -20.56 7.61 -1.96
C PHE A 207 -22.06 7.59 -1.56
N ASP A 208 -22.56 8.68 -1.00
CA ASP A 208 -23.96 8.84 -0.56
C ASP A 208 -24.46 7.67 0.32
N GLY A 209 -23.60 7.15 1.21
CA GLY A 209 -23.89 6.01 2.08
C GLY A 209 -23.82 4.65 1.39
N ALA A 210 -23.46 4.59 0.11
CA ALA A 210 -23.25 3.33 -0.60
C ALA A 210 -21.91 2.69 -0.22
N ASP A 211 -21.87 1.37 -0.07
CA ASP A 211 -20.64 0.60 0.16
C ASP A 211 -19.81 0.51 -1.12
N VAL A 212 -19.22 1.63 -1.48
CA VAL A 212 -18.38 1.81 -2.68
C VAL A 212 -17.03 2.36 -2.29
N SER A 213 -15.99 1.81 -2.85
CA SER A 213 -14.63 2.33 -2.74
C SER A 213 -13.98 2.38 -4.12
N VAL A 214 -13.34 3.48 -4.43
CA VAL A 214 -12.62 3.70 -5.68
C VAL A 214 -11.18 4.06 -5.36
N ALA A 215 -10.25 3.41 -6.02
CA ALA A 215 -8.85 3.80 -6.03
C ALA A 215 -8.35 3.84 -7.47
N PHE A 216 -7.56 4.85 -7.79
CA PHE A 216 -6.90 4.94 -9.09
C PHE A 216 -5.49 5.47 -8.92
N SER A 217 -4.60 4.95 -9.75
CA SER A 217 -3.21 5.38 -9.80
C SER A 217 -2.76 5.41 -11.24
N GLY A 218 -1.89 6.35 -11.55
CA GLY A 218 -1.29 6.45 -12.86
C GLY A 218 0.01 7.22 -12.81
N GLY A 219 0.84 6.99 -13.80
CA GLY A 219 2.14 7.64 -13.92
C GLY A 219 2.84 7.25 -15.20
N VAL A 220 4.03 7.82 -15.38
CA VAL A 220 4.88 7.51 -16.52
C VAL A 220 5.81 6.36 -16.11
N LEU A 221 5.46 5.13 -16.52
CA LEU A 221 6.28 3.97 -16.25
C LEU A 221 7.46 3.90 -17.22
N ARG A 222 8.60 3.44 -16.72
CA ARG A 222 9.82 3.18 -17.49
C ARG A 222 10.19 1.70 -17.43
N LEU A 223 10.55 1.16 -18.59
CA LEU A 223 11.16 -0.14 -18.75
C LEU A 223 12.34 0.01 -19.73
N GLY A 224 13.55 0.11 -19.22
CA GLY A 224 14.72 0.47 -20.03
C GLY A 224 14.49 1.81 -20.76
N PRO A 225 14.66 1.85 -22.09
CA PRO A 225 14.45 3.07 -22.88
C PRO A 225 12.95 3.37 -23.15
N ILE A 226 12.06 2.44 -22.84
CA ILE A 226 10.63 2.59 -23.12
C ILE A 226 9.96 3.35 -21.99
N THR A 227 9.29 4.43 -22.33
CA THR A 227 8.51 5.27 -21.41
C THR A 227 7.08 5.37 -21.90
N ARG A 228 6.10 5.04 -21.03
CA ARG A 228 4.67 5.10 -21.37
C ARG A 228 3.85 5.57 -20.18
N PRO A 229 2.83 6.44 -20.41
CA PRO A 229 1.83 6.70 -19.40
C PRO A 229 0.96 5.46 -19.21
N VAL A 230 0.77 5.08 -17.95
CA VAL A 230 -0.03 3.94 -17.54
C VAL A 230 -0.94 4.37 -16.40
N ALA A 231 -2.16 3.89 -16.39
CA ALA A 231 -3.10 4.11 -15.29
C ALA A 231 -3.93 2.86 -15.02
N GLY A 232 -4.39 2.74 -13.79
CA GLY A 232 -5.31 1.72 -13.35
C GLY A 232 -6.39 2.31 -12.46
N VAL A 233 -7.57 1.72 -12.50
CA VAL A 233 -8.70 2.02 -11.62
C VAL A 233 -9.20 0.72 -11.02
N VAL A 234 -9.46 0.75 -9.72
CA VAL A 234 -10.08 -0.35 -9.00
C VAL A 234 -11.30 0.18 -8.27
N VAL A 235 -12.42 -0.47 -8.45
CA VAL A 235 -13.70 -0.12 -7.83
C VAL A 235 -14.21 -1.32 -7.06
N ARG A 236 -14.54 -1.14 -5.79
CA ARG A 236 -15.29 -2.10 -4.99
C ARG A 236 -16.74 -1.62 -4.89
N LEU A 237 -17.68 -2.50 -5.18
CA LEU A 237 -19.12 -2.30 -5.06
C LEU A 237 -19.67 -3.46 -4.22
N GLY A 238 -19.88 -3.24 -2.92
CA GLY A 238 -20.16 -4.33 -1.99
C GLY A 238 -19.10 -5.40 -2.06
N ASP A 239 -19.46 -6.64 -2.37
CA ASP A 239 -18.53 -7.77 -2.51
C ASP A 239 -17.86 -7.88 -3.90
N ARG A 240 -18.23 -7.01 -4.85
CA ARG A 240 -17.64 -7.01 -6.20
C ARG A 240 -16.47 -6.10 -6.32
N VAL A 241 -15.36 -6.59 -6.88
CA VAL A 241 -14.24 -5.76 -7.34
C VAL A 241 -14.18 -5.74 -8.86
N ILE A 242 -14.21 -4.53 -9.39
CA ILE A 242 -13.98 -4.22 -10.79
C ILE A 242 -12.56 -3.65 -10.89
N ARG A 243 -11.73 -4.29 -11.69
CA ARG A 243 -10.37 -3.86 -11.95
C ARG A 243 -10.24 -3.49 -13.43
N ILE A 244 -9.92 -2.23 -13.68
CA ILE A 244 -9.63 -1.72 -15.01
C ILE A 244 -8.18 -1.25 -15.00
N THR A 245 -7.31 -2.18 -15.29
CA THR A 245 -5.85 -2.02 -15.20
C THR A 245 -5.21 -2.60 -16.45
N PRO A 246 -3.96 -2.31 -16.78
CA PRO A 246 -3.32 -2.84 -17.97
C PRO A 246 -3.59 -4.33 -18.20
N PRO A 247 -3.89 -4.75 -19.42
CA PRO A 247 -3.75 -4.02 -20.69
C PRO A 247 -4.92 -3.08 -21.06
N ALA A 248 -5.93 -2.93 -20.19
CA ALA A 248 -7.04 -2.00 -20.42
C ALA A 248 -6.54 -0.56 -20.55
N LEU A 249 -7.17 0.21 -21.42
CA LEU A 249 -6.82 1.61 -21.62
C LEU A 249 -7.59 2.49 -20.63
N VAL A 250 -6.85 3.15 -19.75
CA VAL A 250 -7.39 4.16 -18.83
C VAL A 250 -6.86 5.53 -19.26
N ARG A 251 -7.76 6.47 -19.47
CA ARG A 251 -7.45 7.87 -19.78
C ARG A 251 -7.86 8.76 -18.61
N SER A 252 -7.02 9.70 -18.28
CA SER A 252 -7.24 10.68 -17.22
C SER A 252 -7.20 12.08 -17.81
N GLU A 253 -8.22 12.88 -17.55
CA GLU A 253 -8.35 14.27 -17.96
C GLU A 253 -8.60 15.12 -16.70
N VAL A 254 -7.77 16.12 -16.49
CA VAL A 254 -7.88 17.05 -15.35
C VAL A 254 -8.32 18.42 -15.87
N ALA A 255 -9.38 18.95 -15.29
CA ALA A 255 -9.86 20.32 -15.51
C ALA A 255 -10.08 20.99 -14.15
N PRO A 256 -10.20 22.33 -14.08
CA PRO A 256 -10.50 23.02 -12.83
C PRO A 256 -11.73 22.45 -12.12
N GLY A 257 -11.56 22.00 -10.87
CA GLY A 257 -12.62 21.39 -10.07
C GLY A 257 -13.15 20.03 -10.56
N ARG A 258 -12.54 19.44 -11.60
CA ARG A 258 -13.01 18.18 -12.16
C ARG A 258 -11.89 17.27 -12.64
N TRP A 259 -11.93 16.04 -12.18
CA TRP A 259 -11.07 14.96 -12.68
C TRP A 259 -11.92 13.87 -13.33
N THR A 260 -11.70 13.60 -14.61
CA THR A 260 -12.45 12.58 -15.36
C THR A 260 -11.52 11.41 -15.67
N ILE A 261 -11.93 10.21 -15.27
CA ILE A 261 -11.22 8.97 -15.57
C ILE A 261 -12.15 8.13 -16.44
N ARG A 262 -11.68 7.78 -17.63
CA ARG A 262 -12.38 6.92 -18.57
C ARG A 262 -11.59 5.64 -18.79
N ALA A 263 -12.26 4.51 -18.68
CA ALA A 263 -11.68 3.19 -18.87
C ALA A 263 -12.51 2.40 -19.88
N ARG A 264 -11.83 1.66 -20.76
CA ARG A 264 -12.44 0.79 -21.78
C ARG A 264 -11.72 -0.55 -21.81
#